data_ac92609e4ac2250bcd1859a4301d82d4
#
_entry.id   ac92609e4ac2250bcd1859a4301d82d4
#
_cell.length_a   1.000
_cell.length_b   1.000
_cell.length_c   1.000
_cell.angle_alpha   90.00
_cell.angle_beta   90.00
_cell.angle_gamma   90.00
#
_symmetry.space_group_name_H-M   'P 1'
#
loop_
_entity.id
_entity.type
_entity.pdbx_description
1 polymer ?
#
loop_
_entity_poly.entity_id
_entity_poly.type
_entity_poly.pdbx_seq_one_letter_code
_entity_poly.pdbx_strand_id
1 'polypeptide(L)'
;MSTVITSIDPHSPAERAGITVGEQLLEINGHHIVDVLDYRFYGYDPVAVLRLAKDGQERTVTVRKEEGRDLGLNFPTYLMDEMHQCANHCLFCFVDQMPPHMRPSLYIKDDDERLSFLLGNYTTLTNLSEREAQRIIDLHISPINVSVHATDPQLHCTLLGNKGAERSLEYIRRFCQAGIVMNGQIVVCPGWNDGDQLRRTLRDLTEWQFSSCSLVPVGITKYRKGLARLRPVEKDCAREIITIAEEFGQENLRRYGTRRFFCADELFLRAGLPLPEEDYYEGYRQIENGVGMLRSLEQEFLSAMKLEEPDAAPSPFTIATGTAAAPFMTHLLEQARAYFPALRGQVIAVENDFIGHTIDVA
;
A
#
# COMPACT_ATOMS: atom_id res chain seq x y z
N MET A 1 -0.71 18.06 20.39
CA MET A 1 0.32 17.03 20.14
C MET A 1 0.66 16.42 21.49
N SER A 2 0.48 15.13 21.64
CA SER A 2 0.69 14.47 22.95
C SER A 2 1.85 13.50 22.86
N THR A 3 3.07 14.01 23.07
CA THR A 3 4.27 13.18 23.30
C THR A 3 4.33 12.66 24.74
N VAL A 4 3.17 12.58 25.43
CA VAL A 4 3.05 12.05 26.79
C VAL A 4 3.13 10.54 26.76
N ILE A 5 4.03 9.97 27.54
CA ILE A 5 4.25 8.52 27.66
C ILE A 5 3.07 7.91 28.42
N THR A 6 2.35 6.99 27.77
CA THR A 6 1.18 6.31 28.33
C THR A 6 1.48 4.94 28.92
N SER A 7 2.51 4.25 28.38
CA SER A 7 3.05 3.02 28.96
C SER A 7 4.50 2.83 28.56
N ILE A 8 5.19 1.96 29.26
CA ILE A 8 6.60 1.60 29.03
C ILE A 8 6.68 0.09 28.96
N ASP A 9 7.37 -0.41 27.95
CA ASP A 9 7.52 -1.86 27.74
C ASP A 9 8.36 -2.48 28.88
N PRO A 10 7.93 -3.61 29.42
CA PRO A 10 8.71 -4.32 30.44
C PRO A 10 10.11 -4.68 29.91
N HIS A 11 11.12 -4.51 30.74
CA HIS A 11 12.52 -4.79 30.45
C HIS A 11 13.09 -3.98 29.26
N SER A 12 12.42 -2.88 28.90
CA SER A 12 12.88 -1.95 27.86
C SER A 12 14.09 -1.12 28.30
N PRO A 13 14.81 -0.48 27.38
CA PRO A 13 15.83 0.50 27.70
C PRO A 13 15.29 1.69 28.53
N ALA A 14 14.08 2.15 28.22
CA ALA A 14 13.43 3.26 28.95
C ALA A 14 13.11 2.90 30.41
N GLU A 15 12.57 1.70 30.66
CA GLU A 15 12.30 1.22 32.02
C GLU A 15 13.59 1.18 32.86
N ARG A 16 14.67 0.60 32.28
CA ARG A 16 15.96 0.53 32.97
C ARG A 16 16.58 1.90 33.26
N ALA A 17 16.27 2.89 32.43
CA ALA A 17 16.73 4.26 32.62
C ALA A 17 15.86 5.07 33.61
N GLY A 18 14.83 4.45 34.19
CA GLY A 18 13.96 5.09 35.19
C GLY A 18 13.03 6.15 34.60
N ILE A 19 12.61 5.99 33.35
CA ILE A 19 11.56 6.82 32.74
C ILE A 19 10.22 6.36 33.31
N THR A 20 9.29 7.28 33.50
CA THR A 20 7.98 7.00 34.11
C THR A 20 6.81 7.42 33.22
N VAL A 21 5.69 6.72 33.37
CA VAL A 21 4.43 7.09 32.72
C VAL A 21 3.99 8.49 33.14
N GLY A 22 3.43 9.25 32.20
CA GLY A 22 3.00 10.62 32.40
C GLY A 22 4.10 11.65 32.14
N GLU A 23 5.35 11.25 31.87
CA GLU A 23 6.36 12.17 31.38
C GLU A 23 6.10 12.48 29.90
N GLN A 24 6.40 13.71 29.51
CA GLN A 24 6.34 14.16 28.12
C GLN A 24 7.74 14.09 27.51
N LEU A 25 7.89 13.42 26.38
CA LEU A 25 9.10 13.41 25.58
C LEU A 25 9.19 14.70 24.77
N LEU A 26 10.21 15.52 25.02
CA LEU A 26 10.44 16.79 24.32
C LEU A 26 11.48 16.66 23.21
N GLU A 27 12.61 16.03 23.53
CA GLU A 27 13.74 15.90 22.59
C GLU A 27 14.44 14.56 22.74
N ILE A 28 15.04 14.12 21.65
CA ILE A 28 16.04 13.04 21.61
C ILE A 28 17.30 13.60 20.93
N ASN A 29 18.46 13.47 21.60
CA ASN A 29 19.76 13.94 21.09
C ASN A 29 19.76 15.43 20.67
N GLY A 30 18.97 16.28 21.35
CA GLY A 30 18.82 17.71 21.04
C GLY A 30 17.84 18.02 19.91
N HIS A 31 17.20 17.02 19.32
CA HIS A 31 16.18 17.17 18.28
C HIS A 31 14.79 17.13 18.89
N HIS A 32 13.96 18.11 18.57
CA HIS A 32 12.57 18.17 19.02
C HIS A 32 11.76 17.04 18.39
N ILE A 33 10.98 16.33 19.19
CA ILE A 33 10.16 15.21 18.75
C ILE A 33 8.75 15.68 18.44
N VAL A 34 8.34 15.55 17.18
CA VAL A 34 7.02 15.93 16.70
C VAL A 34 6.10 14.71 16.65
N ASP A 35 6.59 13.62 16.10
CA ASP A 35 5.84 12.39 15.86
C ASP A 35 6.72 11.12 15.86
N VAL A 36 6.12 10.01 15.49
CA VAL A 36 6.78 8.69 15.45
C VAL A 36 7.99 8.62 14.53
N LEU A 37 8.06 9.42 13.46
CA LEU A 37 9.21 9.43 12.56
C LEU A 37 10.45 10.00 13.25
N ASP A 38 10.30 11.14 13.94
CA ASP A 38 11.38 11.70 14.76
C ASP A 38 11.80 10.76 15.87
N TYR A 39 10.81 10.16 16.57
CA TYR A 39 11.05 9.21 17.64
C TYR A 39 11.90 8.03 17.18
N ARG A 40 11.57 7.43 16.05
CA ARG A 40 12.31 6.29 15.47
C ARG A 40 13.67 6.70 14.92
N PHE A 41 13.72 7.82 14.19
CA PHE A 41 14.95 8.29 13.56
C PHE A 41 16.00 8.69 14.59
N TYR A 42 15.66 9.62 15.50
CA TYR A 42 16.61 10.10 16.51
C TYR A 42 16.82 9.13 17.67
N GLY A 43 15.88 8.19 17.86
CA GLY A 43 16.00 7.10 18.83
C GLY A 43 16.79 5.89 18.32
N TYR A 44 17.29 5.89 17.06
CA TYR A 44 17.97 4.74 16.46
C TYR A 44 19.33 4.45 17.11
N ASP A 45 20.09 5.45 17.46
CA ASP A 45 21.44 5.36 17.97
C ASP A 45 21.57 4.52 19.26
N PRO A 46 22.76 3.92 19.52
CA PRO A 46 23.00 3.15 20.74
C PRO A 46 22.99 3.98 22.03
N VAL A 47 23.11 5.30 21.90
CA VAL A 47 22.99 6.26 23.02
C VAL A 47 21.96 7.31 22.66
N ALA A 48 20.87 7.36 23.41
CA ALA A 48 19.82 8.37 23.26
C ALA A 48 19.77 9.25 24.52
N VAL A 49 19.94 10.56 24.33
CA VAL A 49 19.80 11.58 25.40
C VAL A 49 18.40 12.19 25.27
N LEU A 50 17.51 11.83 26.18
CA LEU A 50 16.11 12.27 26.19
C LEU A 50 15.93 13.46 27.11
N ARG A 51 15.27 14.52 26.65
CA ARG A 51 14.74 15.59 27.47
C ARG A 51 13.26 15.32 27.73
N LEU A 52 12.92 15.17 28.99
CA LEU A 52 11.58 14.81 29.46
C LEU A 52 11.04 15.93 30.37
N ALA A 53 9.71 16.11 30.33
CA ALA A 53 9.02 17.06 31.24
C ALA A 53 7.88 16.36 31.97
N LYS A 54 7.69 16.72 33.27
CA LYS A 54 6.55 16.31 34.07
C LYS A 54 6.26 17.37 35.15
N ASP A 55 5.01 17.75 35.31
CA ASP A 55 4.56 18.71 36.31
C ASP A 55 5.35 20.04 36.28
N GLY A 56 5.72 20.49 35.10
CA GLY A 56 6.49 21.75 34.90
C GLY A 56 7.98 21.64 35.20
N GLN A 57 8.48 20.45 35.49
CA GLN A 57 9.91 20.18 35.69
C GLN A 57 10.47 19.42 34.49
N GLU A 58 11.64 19.85 34.04
CA GLU A 58 12.37 19.15 32.98
C GLU A 58 13.55 18.37 33.55
N ARG A 59 13.83 17.21 32.95
CA ARG A 59 15.03 16.43 33.27
C ARG A 59 15.62 15.80 31.99
N THR A 60 16.88 15.49 32.07
CA THR A 60 17.59 14.77 30.99
C THR A 60 17.94 13.36 31.45
N VAL A 61 17.67 12.37 30.59
CA VAL A 61 17.96 10.97 30.84
C VAL A 61 18.77 10.40 29.68
N THR A 62 19.89 9.76 29.99
CA THR A 62 20.68 9.04 28.98
C THR A 62 20.30 7.58 28.98
N VAL A 63 19.79 7.10 27.84
CA VAL A 63 19.43 5.71 27.62
C VAL A 63 20.52 5.05 26.77
N ARG A 64 21.02 3.89 27.21
CA ARG A 64 21.96 3.04 26.47
C ARG A 64 21.27 1.77 26.02
N LYS A 65 21.42 1.43 24.73
CA LYS A 65 20.77 0.29 24.09
C LYS A 65 21.59 -0.24 22.93
N GLU A 66 21.19 -1.35 22.34
CA GLU A 66 21.70 -1.79 21.04
C GLU A 66 21.19 -0.84 19.95
N GLU A 67 21.99 -0.61 18.92
CA GLU A 67 21.59 0.17 17.74
C GLU A 67 20.32 -0.40 17.12
N GLY A 68 19.38 0.45 16.75
CA GLY A 68 18.09 0.06 16.18
C GLY A 68 17.07 -0.53 17.16
N ARG A 69 17.48 -0.87 18.41
CA ARG A 69 16.54 -1.34 19.42
C ARG A 69 15.60 -0.20 19.85
N ASP A 70 14.31 -0.48 19.95
CA ASP A 70 13.32 0.49 20.42
C ASP A 70 13.59 0.92 21.88
N LEU A 71 13.28 2.16 22.21
CA LEU A 71 13.37 2.67 23.58
C LEU A 71 12.33 2.02 24.50
N GLY A 72 11.20 1.57 23.95
CA GLY A 72 10.08 0.97 24.69
C GLY A 72 9.15 2.00 25.31
N LEU A 73 9.03 3.17 24.70
CA LEU A 73 8.07 4.21 25.10
C LEU A 73 6.81 4.09 24.23
N ASN A 74 5.64 4.05 24.86
CA ASN A 74 4.36 4.04 24.18
C ASN A 74 3.59 5.34 24.41
N PHE A 75 2.86 5.75 23.39
CA PHE A 75 2.12 7.01 23.30
C PHE A 75 0.63 6.75 23.07
N PRO A 76 -0.27 7.76 23.18
CA PRO A 76 -1.72 7.56 23.04
C PRO A 76 -2.15 6.98 21.68
N THR A 77 -1.40 7.30 20.64
CA THR A 77 -1.59 6.75 19.28
C THR A 77 -0.28 6.23 18.73
N TYR A 78 -0.34 5.32 17.78
CA TYR A 78 0.83 4.79 17.09
C TYR A 78 1.68 5.87 16.41
N LEU A 79 1.04 6.94 15.92
CA LEU A 79 1.70 8.07 15.26
C LEU A 79 2.19 9.15 16.23
N MET A 80 1.87 9.04 17.53
CA MET A 80 2.10 10.01 18.61
C MET A 80 1.23 11.26 18.53
N ASP A 81 0.48 11.42 17.44
CA ASP A 81 -0.53 12.45 17.23
C ASP A 81 -1.74 11.90 16.47
N GLU A 82 -2.58 12.77 15.89
CA GLU A 82 -3.72 12.38 15.07
C GLU A 82 -3.27 12.03 13.65
N MET A 83 -3.90 11.01 13.07
CA MET A 83 -3.71 10.62 11.68
C MET A 83 -4.19 11.71 10.72
N HIS A 84 -3.42 12.00 9.69
CA HIS A 84 -3.82 12.90 8.62
C HIS A 84 -4.93 12.27 7.78
N GLN A 85 -6.09 12.90 7.77
CA GLN A 85 -7.23 12.44 7.00
C GLN A 85 -7.18 12.95 5.56
N CYS A 86 -7.64 12.13 4.62
CA CYS A 86 -7.71 12.48 3.22
C CYS A 86 -8.70 13.62 2.98
N ALA A 87 -8.23 14.67 2.31
CA ALA A 87 -9.02 15.83 1.90
C ALA A 87 -9.57 15.72 0.46
N ASN A 88 -9.34 14.60 -0.22
CA ASN A 88 -9.71 14.41 -1.61
C ASN A 88 -11.15 13.87 -1.77
N HIS A 89 -11.72 14.13 -2.94
CA HIS A 89 -13.00 13.61 -3.41
C HIS A 89 -12.82 12.86 -4.73
N CYS A 90 -11.94 11.83 -4.71
CA CYS A 90 -11.57 11.10 -5.92
C CYS A 90 -12.80 10.52 -6.63
N LEU A 91 -12.84 10.63 -7.96
CA LEU A 91 -13.93 10.08 -8.77
C LEU A 91 -14.15 8.59 -8.52
N PHE A 92 -13.08 7.88 -8.17
CA PHE A 92 -13.02 6.43 -7.95
C PHE A 92 -12.87 6.03 -6.49
N CYS A 93 -13.01 6.95 -5.51
CA CYS A 93 -12.81 6.64 -4.10
C CYS A 93 -13.66 5.44 -3.67
N PHE A 94 -12.99 4.38 -3.20
CA PHE A 94 -13.68 3.16 -2.80
C PHE A 94 -14.46 3.38 -1.49
N VAL A 95 -13.93 4.20 -0.58
CA VAL A 95 -14.59 4.52 0.69
C VAL A 95 -15.90 5.28 0.47
N ASP A 96 -15.96 6.20 -0.53
CA ASP A 96 -17.17 6.97 -0.83
C ASP A 96 -18.30 6.12 -1.43
N GLN A 97 -17.98 4.93 -1.89
CA GLN A 97 -18.95 3.98 -2.44
C GLN A 97 -19.12 2.72 -1.58
N MET A 98 -18.78 2.81 -0.28
CA MET A 98 -19.07 1.76 0.69
C MET A 98 -20.55 1.75 1.11
N PRO A 99 -21.11 0.59 1.50
CA PRO A 99 -22.48 0.50 2.02
C PRO A 99 -22.68 1.46 3.20
N PRO A 100 -23.79 2.21 3.27
CA PRO A 100 -24.08 3.09 4.40
C PRO A 100 -24.35 2.29 5.69
N HIS A 101 -24.19 2.95 6.84
CA HIS A 101 -24.54 2.42 8.17
C HIS A 101 -23.75 1.18 8.62
N MET A 102 -22.53 1.02 8.13
CA MET A 102 -21.61 -0.02 8.59
C MET A 102 -20.75 0.49 9.75
N ARG A 103 -19.84 -0.36 10.27
CA ARG A 103 -18.92 0.03 11.33
C ARG A 103 -18.06 1.23 10.91
N PRO A 104 -17.76 2.21 11.81
CA PRO A 104 -17.03 3.43 11.47
C PRO A 104 -15.67 3.20 10.82
N SER A 105 -14.99 2.10 11.16
CA SER A 105 -13.66 1.76 10.59
C SER A 105 -13.67 1.57 9.06
N LEU A 106 -14.82 1.29 8.44
CA LEU A 106 -14.94 1.18 6.98
C LEU A 106 -14.96 2.52 6.25
N TYR A 107 -15.09 3.63 6.97
CA TYR A 107 -15.19 4.97 6.40
C TYR A 107 -13.96 5.84 6.71
N ILE A 108 -12.91 5.23 7.27
CA ILE A 108 -11.65 5.92 7.50
C ILE A 108 -10.98 6.17 6.15
N LYS A 109 -10.65 7.43 5.89
CA LYS A 109 -9.87 7.87 4.74
C LYS A 109 -8.55 8.39 5.27
N ASP A 110 -7.53 7.55 5.26
CA ASP A 110 -6.17 7.96 5.56
C ASP A 110 -5.50 8.59 4.33
N ASP A 111 -4.68 9.57 4.56
CA ASP A 111 -3.76 10.14 3.57
C ASP A 111 -2.51 10.66 4.31
N ASP A 112 -1.94 9.78 5.12
CA ASP A 112 -0.83 10.07 6.03
C ASP A 112 0.47 9.47 5.48
N GLU A 113 1.41 10.32 5.15
CA GLU A 113 2.70 9.91 4.59
C GLU A 113 3.54 9.06 5.55
N ARG A 114 3.31 9.21 6.86
CA ARG A 114 3.97 8.38 7.88
C ARG A 114 3.50 6.94 7.82
N LEU A 115 2.20 6.72 7.58
CA LEU A 115 1.66 5.37 7.36
C LEU A 115 2.18 4.75 6.07
N SER A 116 2.50 5.56 5.08
CA SER A 116 3.15 5.06 3.85
C SER A 116 4.50 4.43 4.17
N PHE A 117 5.36 5.13 4.89
CA PHE A 117 6.67 4.60 5.30
C PHE A 117 6.58 3.45 6.30
N LEU A 118 5.69 3.55 7.30
CA LEU A 118 5.62 2.62 8.43
C LEU A 118 4.88 1.32 8.11
N LEU A 119 3.83 1.40 7.29
CA LEU A 119 2.88 0.30 7.03
C LEU A 119 2.71 -0.03 5.55
N GLY A 120 3.31 0.75 4.65
CA GLY A 120 3.15 0.56 3.21
C GLY A 120 1.88 1.14 2.62
N ASN A 121 1.10 1.94 3.36
CA ASN A 121 -0.10 2.57 2.86
C ASN A 121 0.19 3.51 1.68
N TYR A 122 -0.78 3.66 0.77
CA TYR A 122 -0.67 4.59 -0.35
C TYR A 122 -1.24 5.95 0.04
N THR A 123 -0.42 7.01 -0.08
CA THR A 123 -0.82 8.40 0.16
C THR A 123 -0.92 9.18 -1.16
N THR A 124 -1.72 10.24 -1.19
CA THR A 124 -1.79 11.14 -2.35
C THR A 124 -0.83 12.32 -2.23
N LEU A 125 -0.29 12.59 -1.04
CA LEU A 125 0.54 13.75 -0.71
C LEU A 125 -0.17 15.11 -0.90
N THR A 126 -1.49 15.13 -1.08
CA THR A 126 -2.22 16.38 -1.38
C THR A 126 -2.42 17.27 -0.16
N ASN A 127 -2.38 16.69 1.05
CA ASN A 127 -2.49 17.38 2.33
C ASN A 127 -1.13 17.70 2.97
N LEU A 128 -0.02 17.33 2.31
CA LEU A 128 1.32 17.54 2.80
C LEU A 128 1.69 19.04 2.76
N SER A 129 2.25 19.55 3.85
CA SER A 129 2.80 20.89 3.92
C SER A 129 4.24 20.94 3.37
N GLU A 130 4.72 22.13 3.00
CA GLU A 130 6.10 22.32 2.55
C GLU A 130 7.13 21.91 3.61
N ARG A 131 6.82 22.16 4.88
CA ARG A 131 7.68 21.77 6.00
C ARG A 131 7.79 20.24 6.12
N GLU A 132 6.68 19.53 6.00
CA GLU A 132 6.65 18.07 6.03
C GLU A 132 7.36 17.47 4.82
N ALA A 133 7.13 18.03 3.63
CA ALA A 133 7.84 17.61 2.43
C ALA A 133 9.36 17.78 2.56
N GLN A 134 9.82 18.93 3.09
CA GLN A 134 11.25 19.14 3.33
C GLN A 134 11.80 18.17 4.38
N ARG A 135 11.04 17.90 5.45
CA ARG A 135 11.44 16.94 6.49
C ARG A 135 11.61 15.51 5.94
N ILE A 136 10.73 15.06 5.04
CA ILE A 136 10.86 13.77 4.35
C ILE A 136 12.21 13.68 3.63
N ILE A 137 12.60 14.76 2.95
CA ILE A 137 13.88 14.84 2.24
C ILE A 137 15.05 14.84 3.23
N ASP A 138 15.00 15.68 4.26
CA ASP A 138 16.07 15.85 5.24
C ASP A 138 16.34 14.57 6.04
N LEU A 139 15.30 13.85 6.42
CA LEU A 139 15.39 12.57 7.13
C LEU A 139 15.54 11.36 6.19
N HIS A 140 15.52 11.59 4.86
CA HIS A 140 15.57 10.55 3.84
C HIS A 140 14.56 9.42 4.08
N ILE A 141 13.29 9.79 4.38
CA ILE A 141 12.21 8.84 4.66
C ILE A 141 11.85 8.10 3.38
N SER A 142 12.17 6.82 3.32
CA SER A 142 12.10 5.98 2.12
C SER A 142 11.87 4.51 2.49
N PRO A 143 11.03 3.73 1.78
CA PRO A 143 10.26 4.13 0.60
C PRO A 143 8.98 4.92 0.93
N ILE A 144 8.41 5.59 -0.08
CA ILE A 144 7.06 6.19 -0.03
C ILE A 144 6.21 5.58 -1.14
N ASN A 145 5.02 5.13 -0.77
CA ASN A 145 4.01 4.61 -1.67
C ASN A 145 3.00 5.72 -2.00
N VAL A 146 2.83 6.03 -3.29
CA VAL A 146 2.02 7.16 -3.71
C VAL A 146 0.98 6.81 -4.76
N SER A 147 -0.24 7.27 -4.54
CA SER A 147 -1.35 7.20 -5.49
C SER A 147 -1.21 8.33 -6.52
N VAL A 148 -0.72 8.00 -7.73
CA VAL A 148 -0.41 9.00 -8.78
C VAL A 148 -1.60 9.24 -9.72
N HIS A 149 -2.16 8.18 -10.25
CA HIS A 149 -3.28 8.10 -11.20
C HIS A 149 -3.07 8.82 -12.54
N ALA A 150 -2.50 10.02 -12.56
CA ALA A 150 -2.13 10.77 -13.77
C ALA A 150 -1.05 11.81 -13.46
N THR A 151 -0.17 12.10 -14.42
CA THR A 151 0.85 13.16 -14.32
C THR A 151 0.46 14.45 -15.03
N ASP A 152 -0.61 14.43 -15.83
CA ASP A 152 -1.25 15.67 -16.31
C ASP A 152 -1.87 16.42 -15.12
N PRO A 153 -1.42 17.65 -14.79
CA PRO A 153 -1.87 18.34 -13.57
C PRO A 153 -3.39 18.58 -13.53
N GLN A 154 -3.99 18.90 -14.68
CA GLN A 154 -5.42 19.16 -14.74
C GLN A 154 -6.24 17.88 -14.57
N LEU A 155 -5.81 16.79 -15.21
CA LEU A 155 -6.43 15.49 -15.06
C LEU A 155 -6.23 14.96 -13.65
N HIS A 156 -5.04 15.12 -13.06
CA HIS A 156 -4.74 14.74 -11.67
C HIS A 156 -5.69 15.41 -10.69
N CYS A 157 -5.84 16.75 -10.79
CA CYS A 157 -6.82 17.50 -9.97
C CYS A 157 -8.26 17.00 -10.16
N THR A 158 -8.64 16.68 -11.40
CA THR A 158 -9.98 16.17 -11.73
C THR A 158 -10.23 14.80 -11.13
N LEU A 159 -9.29 13.88 -11.29
CA LEU A 159 -9.38 12.50 -10.75
C LEU A 159 -9.46 12.49 -9.23
N LEU A 160 -8.67 13.34 -8.56
CA LEU A 160 -8.68 13.45 -7.10
C LEU A 160 -9.80 14.33 -6.55
N GLY A 161 -10.55 15.04 -7.41
CA GLY A 161 -11.60 15.97 -6.97
C GLY A 161 -11.07 17.08 -6.06
N ASN A 162 -9.82 17.49 -6.27
CA ASN A 162 -9.10 18.45 -5.44
C ASN A 162 -8.31 19.42 -6.34
N LYS A 163 -8.72 20.70 -6.34
CA LYS A 163 -8.09 21.73 -7.19
C LYS A 163 -6.64 22.02 -6.86
N GLY A 164 -6.19 21.72 -5.66
CA GLY A 164 -4.81 21.92 -5.21
C GLY A 164 -3.93 20.68 -5.36
N ALA A 165 -4.45 19.58 -5.91
CA ALA A 165 -3.73 18.32 -6.00
C ALA A 165 -2.48 18.37 -6.90
N GLU A 166 -2.40 19.29 -7.86
CA GLU A 166 -1.23 19.48 -8.72
C GLU A 166 0.08 19.65 -7.93
N ARG A 167 -0.01 20.21 -6.71
CA ARG A 167 1.13 20.41 -5.83
C ARG A 167 1.79 19.09 -5.41
N SER A 168 1.01 18.02 -5.27
CA SER A 168 1.56 16.70 -4.95
C SER A 168 2.50 16.17 -6.04
N LEU A 169 2.24 16.48 -7.30
CA LEU A 169 3.14 16.12 -8.41
C LEU A 169 4.51 16.79 -8.31
N GLU A 170 4.55 18.02 -7.76
CA GLU A 170 5.81 18.71 -7.48
C GLU A 170 6.57 18.02 -6.34
N TYR A 171 5.88 17.65 -5.26
CA TYR A 171 6.50 16.90 -4.16
C TYR A 171 7.05 15.55 -4.63
N ILE A 172 6.29 14.80 -5.42
CA ILE A 172 6.72 13.54 -6.02
C ILE A 172 8.05 13.72 -6.78
N ARG A 173 8.13 14.74 -7.65
CA ARG A 173 9.36 15.01 -8.41
C ARG A 173 10.55 15.37 -7.51
N ARG A 174 10.33 16.20 -6.50
CA ARG A 174 11.35 16.57 -5.51
C ARG A 174 11.86 15.36 -4.73
N PHE A 175 10.96 14.46 -4.33
CA PHE A 175 11.34 13.23 -3.64
C PHE A 175 12.17 12.32 -4.52
N CYS A 176 11.78 12.12 -5.76
CA CYS A 176 12.60 11.38 -6.73
C CYS A 176 13.98 12.01 -6.93
N GLN A 177 14.06 13.35 -7.06
CA GLN A 177 15.34 14.08 -7.19
C GLN A 177 16.21 13.97 -5.95
N ALA A 178 15.62 13.86 -4.77
CA ALA A 178 16.32 13.64 -3.52
C ALA A 178 16.73 12.17 -3.28
N GLY A 179 16.43 11.26 -4.22
CA GLY A 179 16.76 9.84 -4.11
C GLY A 179 15.83 9.02 -3.22
N ILE A 180 14.67 9.58 -2.85
CA ILE A 180 13.62 8.83 -2.14
C ILE A 180 13.07 7.74 -3.07
N VAL A 181 13.00 6.52 -2.59
CA VAL A 181 12.40 5.39 -3.33
C VAL A 181 10.89 5.58 -3.38
N MET A 182 10.35 5.75 -4.60
CA MET A 182 8.92 5.96 -4.82
C MET A 182 8.29 4.72 -5.45
N ASN A 183 7.22 4.21 -4.83
CA ASN A 183 6.36 3.20 -5.41
C ASN A 183 5.01 3.83 -5.77
N GLY A 184 4.57 3.62 -7.00
CA GLY A 184 3.36 4.23 -7.52
C GLY A 184 2.17 3.26 -7.58
N GLN A 185 0.97 3.85 -7.54
CA GLN A 185 -0.27 3.15 -7.88
C GLN A 185 -1.06 4.02 -8.87
N ILE A 186 -1.59 3.40 -9.90
CA ILE A 186 -2.50 4.00 -10.87
C ILE A 186 -3.81 3.20 -10.87
N VAL A 187 -4.87 3.79 -10.32
CA VAL A 187 -6.23 3.27 -10.53
C VAL A 187 -6.67 3.69 -11.92
N VAL A 188 -6.79 2.73 -12.83
CA VAL A 188 -7.17 3.03 -14.23
C VAL A 188 -8.68 3.14 -14.35
N CYS A 189 -9.13 4.31 -14.75
CA CYS A 189 -10.52 4.67 -14.97
C CYS A 189 -10.76 4.84 -16.49
N PRO A 190 -11.42 3.89 -17.17
CA PRO A 190 -11.64 3.96 -18.60
C PRO A 190 -12.30 5.25 -19.07
N GLY A 191 -11.70 5.90 -20.09
CA GLY A 191 -12.12 7.19 -20.62
C GLY A 191 -11.64 8.41 -19.85
N TRP A 192 -10.82 8.22 -18.80
CA TRP A 192 -10.19 9.30 -18.03
C TRP A 192 -8.66 9.27 -18.13
N ASN A 193 -8.02 8.23 -17.58
CA ASN A 193 -6.57 8.11 -17.50
C ASN A 193 -6.02 6.84 -18.18
N ASP A 194 -6.78 6.25 -19.10
CA ASP A 194 -6.37 5.18 -20.00
C ASP A 194 -5.73 5.74 -21.30
N GLY A 195 -5.39 4.89 -22.24
CA GLY A 195 -4.84 5.25 -23.56
C GLY A 195 -3.65 6.19 -23.52
N ASP A 196 -3.75 7.33 -24.21
CA ASP A 196 -2.66 8.32 -24.31
C ASP A 196 -2.30 8.96 -22.96
N GLN A 197 -3.27 9.13 -22.06
CA GLN A 197 -3.01 9.65 -20.71
C GLN A 197 -2.21 8.66 -19.88
N LEU A 198 -2.51 7.37 -20.00
CA LEU A 198 -1.70 6.33 -19.37
C LEU A 198 -0.27 6.33 -19.92
N ARG A 199 -0.10 6.37 -21.24
CA ARG A 199 1.22 6.45 -21.89
C ARG A 199 2.03 7.66 -21.42
N ARG A 200 1.39 8.83 -21.29
CA ARG A 200 2.02 10.02 -20.74
C ARG A 200 2.49 9.77 -19.30
N THR A 201 1.60 9.26 -18.45
CA THR A 201 1.91 9.01 -17.05
C THR A 201 3.09 8.04 -16.89
N LEU A 202 3.10 6.91 -17.62
CA LEU A 202 4.18 5.93 -17.53
C LEU A 202 5.52 6.50 -18.02
N ARG A 203 5.50 7.36 -19.04
CA ARG A 203 6.70 8.07 -19.51
C ARG A 203 7.26 8.99 -18.42
N ASP A 204 6.41 9.83 -17.83
CA ASP A 204 6.82 10.77 -16.80
C ASP A 204 7.37 10.02 -15.57
N LEU A 205 6.72 8.93 -15.13
CA LEU A 205 7.19 8.11 -14.01
C LEU A 205 8.51 7.39 -14.33
N THR A 206 8.74 7.03 -15.60
CA THR A 206 10.04 6.51 -16.04
C THR A 206 11.13 7.56 -15.91
N GLU A 207 10.86 8.79 -16.36
CA GLU A 207 11.80 9.92 -16.27
C GLU A 207 12.06 10.33 -14.82
N TRP A 208 11.06 10.27 -13.95
CA TRP A 208 11.20 10.53 -12.51
C TRP A 208 11.85 9.36 -11.74
N GLN A 209 12.15 8.27 -12.41
CA GLN A 209 12.83 7.10 -11.86
C GLN A 209 12.07 6.40 -10.73
N PHE A 210 10.76 6.27 -10.84
CA PHE A 210 9.98 5.43 -9.94
C PHE A 210 10.59 4.03 -9.83
N SER A 211 10.61 3.49 -8.61
CA SER A 211 11.12 2.14 -8.35
C SER A 211 10.18 1.06 -8.91
N SER A 212 8.88 1.24 -8.64
CA SER A 212 7.82 0.37 -9.15
C SER A 212 6.50 1.14 -9.24
N CYS A 213 5.57 0.66 -10.07
CA CYS A 213 4.22 1.21 -10.13
C CYS A 213 3.23 0.11 -10.54
N SER A 214 2.15 -0.04 -9.77
CA SER A 214 1.04 -0.93 -10.08
C SER A 214 -0.04 -0.22 -10.89
N LEU A 215 -0.60 -0.93 -11.88
CA LEU A 215 -1.80 -0.54 -12.59
C LEU A 215 -2.94 -1.45 -12.12
N VAL A 216 -3.94 -0.84 -11.49
CA VAL A 216 -5.09 -1.56 -10.94
C VAL A 216 -6.39 -1.08 -11.62
N PRO A 217 -7.35 -1.96 -11.89
CA PRO A 217 -8.63 -1.53 -12.46
C PRO A 217 -9.45 -0.79 -11.42
N VAL A 218 -10.27 0.16 -11.86
CA VAL A 218 -11.20 0.85 -10.97
C VAL A 218 -12.24 -0.12 -10.40
N GLY A 219 -12.40 -0.12 -9.08
CA GLY A 219 -13.46 -0.83 -8.39
C GLY A 219 -14.76 -0.02 -8.40
N ILE A 220 -15.87 -0.64 -8.81
CA ILE A 220 -17.19 0.01 -8.90
C ILE A 220 -18.17 -0.80 -8.06
N THR A 221 -18.78 -0.16 -7.05
CA THR A 221 -19.81 -0.77 -6.23
C THR A 221 -21.22 -0.34 -6.64
N LYS A 222 -22.24 -1.02 -6.16
CA LYS A 222 -23.65 -0.64 -6.37
C LYS A 222 -24.05 0.64 -5.62
N TYR A 223 -23.23 1.15 -4.71
CA TYR A 223 -23.53 2.30 -3.84
C TYR A 223 -23.02 3.64 -4.42
N ARG A 224 -22.90 3.75 -5.74
CA ARG A 224 -22.40 4.95 -6.42
C ARG A 224 -23.47 6.01 -6.73
N LYS A 225 -24.64 5.96 -6.11
CA LYS A 225 -25.68 6.98 -6.35
C LYS A 225 -25.17 8.37 -5.95
N GLY A 226 -25.20 9.31 -6.88
CA GLY A 226 -24.72 10.69 -6.69
C GLY A 226 -23.23 10.90 -6.94
N LEU A 227 -22.44 9.85 -7.16
CA LEU A 227 -21.03 9.95 -7.52
C LEU A 227 -20.84 10.04 -9.03
N ALA A 228 -19.65 10.43 -9.47
CA ALA A 228 -19.28 10.50 -10.87
C ALA A 228 -19.52 9.15 -11.60
N ARG A 229 -19.98 9.23 -12.84
CA ARG A 229 -20.19 8.03 -13.65
C ARG A 229 -18.84 7.48 -14.10
N LEU A 230 -18.56 6.25 -13.69
CA LEU A 230 -17.43 5.47 -14.16
C LEU A 230 -17.94 4.20 -14.83
N ARG A 231 -17.15 3.65 -15.71
CA ARG A 231 -17.39 2.34 -16.32
C ARG A 231 -16.32 1.35 -15.86
N PRO A 232 -16.65 0.06 -15.72
CA PRO A 232 -15.67 -0.95 -15.36
C PRO A 232 -14.62 -1.10 -16.47
N VAL A 233 -13.48 -1.66 -16.09
CA VAL A 233 -12.47 -2.09 -17.06
C VAL A 233 -12.97 -3.39 -17.69
N GLU A 234 -13.42 -3.31 -18.94
CA GLU A 234 -13.87 -4.44 -19.74
C GLU A 234 -12.68 -5.12 -20.45
N LYS A 235 -12.93 -6.28 -21.05
CA LYS A 235 -11.90 -7.14 -21.64
C LYS A 235 -10.93 -6.43 -22.58
N ASP A 236 -11.45 -5.68 -23.55
CA ASP A 236 -10.60 -5.01 -24.54
C ASP A 236 -9.80 -3.86 -23.94
N CYS A 237 -10.41 -3.13 -23.01
CA CYS A 237 -9.71 -2.09 -22.25
C CYS A 237 -8.60 -2.69 -21.37
N ALA A 238 -8.85 -3.82 -20.69
CA ALA A 238 -7.84 -4.52 -19.91
C ALA A 238 -6.65 -4.95 -20.80
N ARG A 239 -6.92 -5.47 -21.99
CA ARG A 239 -5.88 -5.82 -22.97
C ARG A 239 -5.04 -4.63 -23.41
N GLU A 240 -5.68 -3.49 -23.67
CA GLU A 240 -4.98 -2.26 -24.03
C GLU A 240 -4.09 -1.77 -22.88
N ILE A 241 -4.59 -1.75 -21.64
CA ILE A 241 -3.81 -1.37 -20.45
C ILE A 241 -2.59 -2.27 -20.31
N ILE A 242 -2.76 -3.60 -20.40
CA ILE A 242 -1.66 -4.56 -20.33
C ILE A 242 -0.65 -4.32 -21.47
N THR A 243 -1.12 -4.09 -22.69
CA THR A 243 -0.23 -3.80 -23.83
C THR A 243 0.63 -2.57 -23.58
N ILE A 244 0.02 -1.48 -23.10
CA ILE A 244 0.74 -0.25 -22.78
C ILE A 244 1.76 -0.52 -21.67
N ALA A 245 1.37 -1.19 -20.59
CA ALA A 245 2.26 -1.51 -19.49
C ALA A 245 3.44 -2.39 -19.92
N GLU A 246 3.20 -3.36 -20.82
CA GLU A 246 4.24 -4.22 -21.39
C GLU A 246 5.22 -3.46 -22.27
N GLU A 247 4.77 -2.55 -23.13
CA GLU A 247 5.64 -1.71 -23.95
C GLU A 247 6.64 -0.93 -23.07
N PHE A 248 6.16 -0.24 -22.06
CA PHE A 248 7.00 0.51 -21.12
C PHE A 248 7.83 -0.42 -20.21
N GLY A 249 7.26 -1.53 -19.75
CA GLY A 249 7.95 -2.51 -18.93
C GLY A 249 9.14 -3.11 -19.64
N GLN A 250 8.97 -3.53 -20.90
CA GLN A 250 10.06 -4.08 -21.71
C GLN A 250 11.14 -3.04 -22.04
N GLU A 251 10.75 -1.79 -22.30
CA GLU A 251 11.71 -0.71 -22.49
C GLU A 251 12.52 -0.44 -21.23
N ASN A 252 11.86 -0.34 -20.07
CA ASN A 252 12.54 -0.12 -18.79
C ASN A 252 13.47 -1.30 -18.44
N LEU A 253 13.03 -2.55 -18.65
CA LEU A 253 13.87 -3.72 -18.42
C LEU A 253 15.15 -3.67 -19.25
N ARG A 254 15.08 -3.29 -20.53
CA ARG A 254 16.25 -3.15 -21.40
C ARG A 254 17.18 -2.01 -20.99
N ARG A 255 16.63 -0.87 -20.51
CA ARG A 255 17.42 0.34 -20.19
C ARG A 255 17.96 0.34 -18.76
N TYR A 256 17.22 -0.22 -17.82
CA TYR A 256 17.46 -0.07 -16.38
C TYR A 256 17.53 -1.40 -15.63
N GLY A 257 17.27 -2.53 -16.29
CA GLY A 257 17.30 -3.86 -15.66
C GLY A 257 16.09 -4.15 -14.74
N THR A 258 15.01 -3.37 -14.82
CA THR A 258 13.77 -3.57 -14.06
C THR A 258 12.58 -3.07 -14.88
N ARG A 259 11.45 -3.77 -14.82
CA ARG A 259 10.22 -3.43 -15.56
C ARG A 259 9.56 -2.16 -15.07
N ARG A 260 9.57 -1.93 -13.79
CA ARG A 260 8.95 -0.80 -13.05
C ARG A 260 7.42 -0.78 -13.07
N PHE A 261 6.77 -1.18 -14.17
CA PHE A 261 5.30 -1.15 -14.34
C PHE A 261 4.72 -2.55 -14.34
N PHE A 262 3.73 -2.77 -13.49
CA PHE A 262 3.13 -4.07 -13.25
C PHE A 262 1.60 -3.96 -13.26
N CYS A 263 0.93 -4.83 -14.01
CA CYS A 263 -0.52 -4.93 -13.98
C CYS A 263 -0.97 -5.85 -12.84
N ALA A 264 -2.04 -5.47 -12.15
CA ALA A 264 -2.68 -6.35 -11.18
C ALA A 264 -3.23 -7.61 -11.86
N ASP A 265 -3.28 -8.72 -11.13
CA ASP A 265 -3.77 -10.01 -11.61
C ASP A 265 -5.20 -9.90 -12.18
N GLU A 266 -6.03 -9.05 -11.58
CA GLU A 266 -7.39 -8.78 -12.04
C GLU A 266 -7.43 -8.27 -13.49
N LEU A 267 -6.45 -7.49 -13.94
CA LEU A 267 -6.38 -7.05 -15.34
C LEU A 267 -6.16 -8.23 -16.30
N PHE A 268 -5.29 -9.18 -15.95
CA PHE A 268 -5.08 -10.40 -16.74
C PHE A 268 -6.32 -11.28 -16.77
N LEU A 269 -6.99 -11.45 -15.61
CA LEU A 269 -8.24 -12.21 -15.55
C LEU A 269 -9.34 -11.57 -16.42
N ARG A 270 -9.53 -10.25 -16.34
CA ARG A 270 -10.50 -9.51 -17.17
C ARG A 270 -10.16 -9.55 -18.65
N ALA A 271 -8.88 -9.50 -19.01
CA ALA A 271 -8.40 -9.61 -20.38
C ALA A 271 -8.58 -11.02 -20.97
N GLY A 272 -8.79 -12.02 -20.13
CA GLY A 272 -8.76 -13.44 -20.51
C GLY A 272 -7.38 -13.85 -20.99
N LEU A 273 -6.33 -13.34 -20.34
CA LEU A 273 -4.94 -13.68 -20.60
C LEU A 273 -4.39 -14.53 -19.45
N PRO A 274 -3.40 -15.40 -19.71
CA PRO A 274 -2.72 -16.13 -18.66
C PRO A 274 -1.96 -15.15 -17.74
N LEU A 275 -1.84 -15.53 -16.48
CA LEU A 275 -0.99 -14.81 -15.53
C LEU A 275 0.49 -14.93 -15.96
N PRO A 276 1.27 -13.85 -15.83
CA PRO A 276 2.70 -13.90 -16.10
C PRO A 276 3.45 -14.93 -15.25
N GLU A 277 4.63 -15.34 -15.69
CA GLU A 277 5.53 -16.19 -14.92
C GLU A 277 6.21 -15.38 -13.79
N GLU A 278 6.83 -16.08 -12.83
CA GLU A 278 7.43 -15.49 -11.62
C GLU A 278 8.40 -14.35 -11.92
N ASP A 279 9.27 -14.52 -12.90
CA ASP A 279 10.29 -13.54 -13.28
C ASP A 279 9.70 -12.17 -13.68
N TYR A 280 8.45 -12.16 -14.15
CA TYR A 280 7.74 -10.92 -14.48
C TYR A 280 7.60 -10.00 -13.27
N TYR A 281 7.34 -10.56 -12.08
CA TYR A 281 6.97 -9.80 -10.88
C TYR A 281 8.17 -9.25 -10.09
N GLU A 282 9.40 -9.59 -10.46
CA GLU A 282 10.65 -9.07 -9.87
C GLU A 282 10.64 -9.08 -8.33
N GLY A 283 10.22 -10.19 -7.72
CA GLY A 283 10.13 -10.36 -6.28
C GLY A 283 8.86 -9.77 -5.65
N TYR A 284 7.79 -9.63 -6.43
CA TYR A 284 6.44 -9.26 -5.95
C TYR A 284 6.36 -7.91 -5.22
N ARG A 285 7.07 -6.90 -5.70
CA ARG A 285 7.18 -5.56 -5.08
C ARG A 285 5.85 -4.83 -4.89
N GLN A 286 4.81 -5.24 -5.61
CA GLN A 286 3.48 -4.61 -5.62
C GLN A 286 2.38 -5.59 -5.21
N ILE A 287 2.72 -6.63 -4.43
CA ILE A 287 1.78 -7.71 -4.06
C ILE A 287 0.54 -7.18 -3.34
N GLU A 288 0.69 -6.14 -2.51
CA GLU A 288 -0.41 -5.50 -1.78
C GLU A 288 -1.45 -4.83 -2.70
N ASN A 289 -1.06 -4.57 -3.96
CA ASN A 289 -1.96 -4.06 -5.01
C ASN A 289 -2.54 -5.18 -5.89
N GLY A 290 -2.45 -6.43 -5.46
CA GLY A 290 -2.94 -7.58 -6.22
C GLY A 290 -2.08 -7.90 -7.45
N VAL A 291 -0.79 -7.55 -7.41
CA VAL A 291 0.17 -7.85 -8.48
C VAL A 291 0.93 -9.12 -8.15
N GLY A 292 0.61 -10.21 -8.82
CA GLY A 292 1.27 -11.50 -8.66
C GLY A 292 0.79 -12.31 -7.45
N MET A 293 -0.28 -11.93 -6.79
CA MET A 293 -0.83 -12.69 -5.65
C MET A 293 -1.20 -14.11 -6.05
N LEU A 294 -1.85 -14.27 -7.20
CA LEU A 294 -2.26 -15.59 -7.69
C LEU A 294 -1.05 -16.44 -8.07
N ARG A 295 -0.04 -15.86 -8.73
CA ARG A 295 1.19 -16.58 -9.07
C ARG A 295 1.97 -16.99 -7.81
N SER A 296 2.10 -16.11 -6.83
CA SER A 296 2.74 -16.42 -5.54
C SER A 296 2.01 -17.54 -4.82
N LEU A 297 0.68 -17.46 -4.74
CA LEU A 297 -0.14 -18.52 -4.14
C LEU A 297 0.03 -19.86 -4.84
N GLU A 298 0.05 -19.88 -6.19
CA GLU A 298 0.27 -21.12 -6.96
C GLU A 298 1.62 -21.75 -6.63
N GLN A 299 2.68 -20.96 -6.59
CA GLN A 299 4.03 -21.44 -6.30
C GLN A 299 4.17 -21.97 -4.89
N GLU A 300 3.66 -21.24 -3.90
CA GLU A 300 3.65 -21.69 -2.51
C GLU A 300 2.85 -22.97 -2.35
N PHE A 301 1.67 -23.05 -2.98
CA PHE A 301 0.82 -24.22 -2.96
C PHE A 301 1.51 -25.45 -3.57
N LEU A 302 2.09 -25.30 -4.78
CA LEU A 302 2.79 -26.39 -5.47
C LEU A 302 4.05 -26.83 -4.69
N SER A 303 4.71 -25.90 -4.02
CA SER A 303 5.87 -26.21 -3.17
C SER A 303 5.44 -26.95 -1.91
N ALA A 304 4.38 -26.52 -1.25
CA ALA A 304 3.83 -27.19 -0.08
C ALA A 304 3.36 -28.61 -0.39
N MET A 305 2.66 -28.82 -1.52
CA MET A 305 2.23 -30.16 -1.96
C MET A 305 3.38 -31.16 -2.08
N LYS A 306 4.57 -30.72 -2.48
CA LYS A 306 5.74 -31.59 -2.61
C LYS A 306 6.33 -32.05 -1.26
N LEU A 307 6.00 -31.33 -0.19
CA LEU A 307 6.45 -31.63 1.17
C LEU A 307 5.48 -32.54 1.94
N GLU A 308 4.25 -32.68 1.44
CA GLU A 308 3.23 -33.50 2.06
C GLU A 308 3.29 -34.94 1.55
N GLU A 309 3.12 -35.90 2.48
CA GLU A 309 2.96 -37.30 2.11
C GLU A 309 1.51 -37.57 1.70
N PRO A 310 1.26 -38.39 0.65
CA PRO A 310 -0.09 -38.78 0.26
C PRO A 310 -0.72 -39.64 1.36
N ASP A 311 -1.37 -39.01 2.31
CA ASP A 311 -1.94 -39.67 3.45
C ASP A 311 -3.36 -40.21 3.17
N ALA A 312 -3.83 -41.07 4.05
CA ALA A 312 -5.10 -41.74 3.93
C ALA A 312 -6.30 -40.75 3.95
N ALA A 313 -7.11 -40.77 2.92
CA ALA A 313 -8.46 -40.22 2.81
C ALA A 313 -8.74 -38.92 3.60
N PRO A 314 -8.34 -37.75 3.09
CA PRO A 314 -8.67 -36.48 3.72
C PRO A 314 -10.20 -36.28 3.79
N SER A 315 -10.66 -35.60 4.84
CA SER A 315 -12.08 -35.23 4.96
C SER A 315 -12.52 -34.37 3.76
N PRO A 316 -13.74 -34.55 3.25
CA PRO A 316 -14.28 -33.68 2.22
C PRO A 316 -14.31 -32.22 2.66
N PHE A 317 -13.98 -31.28 1.76
CA PHE A 317 -13.98 -29.85 2.04
C PHE A 317 -14.56 -29.05 0.86
N THR A 318 -14.94 -27.82 1.14
CA THR A 318 -15.40 -26.85 0.15
C THR A 318 -14.61 -25.57 0.29
N ILE A 319 -14.10 -25.05 -0.84
CA ILE A 319 -13.49 -23.74 -0.95
C ILE A 319 -14.53 -22.78 -1.52
N ALA A 320 -14.97 -21.79 -0.72
CA ALA A 320 -15.81 -20.71 -1.18
C ALA A 320 -14.90 -19.51 -1.55
N THR A 321 -15.07 -18.97 -2.74
CA THR A 321 -14.25 -17.83 -3.22
C THR A 321 -15.04 -16.96 -4.20
N GLY A 322 -14.56 -15.76 -4.49
CA GLY A 322 -15.16 -14.87 -5.47
C GLY A 322 -15.14 -15.43 -6.89
N THR A 323 -16.02 -14.90 -7.74
CA THR A 323 -16.22 -15.41 -9.11
C THR A 323 -14.96 -15.30 -9.97
N ALA A 324 -14.13 -14.25 -9.78
CA ALA A 324 -12.87 -14.07 -10.52
C ALA A 324 -11.81 -15.12 -10.13
N ALA A 325 -11.72 -15.49 -8.84
CA ALA A 325 -10.72 -16.42 -8.35
C ALA A 325 -11.14 -17.89 -8.49
N ALA A 326 -12.44 -18.19 -8.64
CA ALA A 326 -12.95 -19.54 -8.67
C ALA A 326 -12.33 -20.44 -9.77
N PRO A 327 -12.12 -19.98 -11.01
CA PRO A 327 -11.43 -20.77 -12.03
C PRO A 327 -10.00 -21.12 -11.65
N PHE A 328 -9.25 -20.17 -11.08
CA PHE A 328 -7.89 -20.36 -10.61
C PHE A 328 -7.84 -21.37 -9.45
N MET A 329 -8.70 -21.22 -8.45
CA MET A 329 -8.78 -22.15 -7.31
C MET A 329 -9.19 -23.56 -7.76
N THR A 330 -10.06 -23.68 -8.79
CA THR A 330 -10.42 -24.95 -9.38
C THR A 330 -9.22 -25.61 -10.05
N HIS A 331 -8.43 -24.84 -10.79
CA HIS A 331 -7.19 -25.32 -11.40
C HIS A 331 -6.20 -25.85 -10.35
N LEU A 332 -5.96 -25.12 -9.26
CA LEU A 332 -5.10 -25.58 -8.15
C LEU A 332 -5.63 -26.89 -7.52
N LEU A 333 -6.94 -26.99 -7.33
CA LEU A 333 -7.55 -28.19 -6.79
C LEU A 333 -7.41 -29.40 -7.73
N GLU A 334 -7.48 -29.19 -9.03
CA GLU A 334 -7.24 -30.25 -10.04
C GLU A 334 -5.78 -30.71 -10.02
N GLN A 335 -4.82 -29.82 -9.90
CA GLN A 335 -3.40 -30.17 -9.72
C GLN A 335 -3.20 -30.96 -8.42
N ALA A 336 -3.83 -30.52 -7.32
CA ALA A 336 -3.77 -31.24 -6.04
C ALA A 336 -4.35 -32.67 -6.17
N ARG A 337 -5.46 -32.84 -6.89
CA ARG A 337 -6.04 -34.18 -7.13
C ARG A 337 -5.14 -35.10 -7.95
N ALA A 338 -4.39 -34.54 -8.90
CA ALA A 338 -3.42 -35.31 -9.66
C ALA A 338 -2.29 -35.85 -8.76
N TYR A 339 -1.93 -35.10 -7.72
CA TYR A 339 -0.91 -35.49 -6.77
C TYR A 339 -1.49 -36.34 -5.60
N PHE A 340 -2.70 -36.02 -5.12
CA PHE A 340 -3.43 -36.68 -4.05
C PHE A 340 -4.77 -37.26 -4.58
N PRO A 341 -4.80 -38.45 -5.18
CA PRO A 341 -6.02 -38.99 -5.82
C PRO A 341 -7.23 -39.19 -4.88
N ALA A 342 -6.97 -39.31 -3.58
CA ALA A 342 -8.03 -39.43 -2.57
C ALA A 342 -8.67 -38.09 -2.16
N LEU A 343 -8.15 -36.96 -2.64
CA LEU A 343 -8.61 -35.63 -2.27
C LEU A 343 -10.04 -35.36 -2.73
N ARG A 344 -10.92 -35.05 -1.77
CA ARG A 344 -12.34 -34.75 -1.99
C ARG A 344 -12.63 -33.29 -1.64
N GLY A 345 -12.32 -32.40 -2.56
CA GLY A 345 -12.62 -30.97 -2.43
C GLY A 345 -13.51 -30.48 -3.57
N GLN A 346 -14.17 -29.36 -3.36
CA GLN A 346 -14.87 -28.63 -4.42
C GLN A 346 -14.65 -27.13 -4.26
N VAL A 347 -14.75 -26.38 -5.34
CA VAL A 347 -14.75 -24.92 -5.34
C VAL A 347 -16.15 -24.42 -5.64
N ILE A 348 -16.62 -23.45 -4.86
CA ILE A 348 -17.89 -22.74 -5.07
C ILE A 348 -17.58 -21.28 -5.34
N ALA A 349 -18.00 -20.79 -6.50
CA ALA A 349 -17.96 -19.37 -6.82
C ALA A 349 -19.12 -18.65 -6.09
N VAL A 350 -18.79 -17.60 -5.37
CA VAL A 350 -19.76 -16.78 -4.62
C VAL A 350 -19.83 -15.39 -5.28
N GLU A 351 -21.03 -15.00 -5.70
CA GLU A 351 -21.28 -13.66 -6.20
C GLU A 351 -21.29 -12.65 -5.05
N ASN A 352 -20.72 -11.47 -5.28
CA ASN A 352 -20.67 -10.41 -4.29
C ASN A 352 -21.94 -9.55 -4.31
N ASP A 353 -22.97 -9.99 -3.63
CA ASP A 353 -24.21 -9.22 -3.46
C ASP A 353 -24.07 -8.03 -2.50
N PHE A 354 -23.08 -8.07 -1.62
CA PHE A 354 -22.91 -7.04 -0.59
C PHE A 354 -22.46 -5.70 -1.19
N ILE A 355 -21.42 -5.68 -1.99
CA ILE A 355 -20.91 -4.44 -2.63
C ILE A 355 -21.23 -4.34 -4.12
N GLY A 356 -21.65 -5.43 -4.75
CA GLY A 356 -22.10 -5.47 -6.15
C GLY A 356 -21.28 -6.43 -7.00
N HIS A 357 -21.90 -6.93 -8.05
CA HIS A 357 -21.37 -7.99 -8.92
C HIS A 357 -20.21 -7.56 -9.81
N THR A 358 -19.87 -6.26 -9.86
CA THR A 358 -18.67 -5.76 -10.57
C THR A 358 -17.38 -5.90 -9.75
N ILE A 359 -17.49 -6.27 -8.49
CA ILE A 359 -16.37 -6.59 -7.61
C ILE A 359 -16.31 -8.11 -7.49
N ASP A 360 -15.60 -8.72 -8.41
CA ASP A 360 -15.54 -10.17 -8.61
C ASP A 360 -14.50 -10.86 -7.73
N VAL A 361 -13.65 -10.08 -7.09
CA VAL A 361 -12.62 -10.57 -6.17
C VAL A 361 -13.20 -10.76 -4.76
N ALA A 362 -12.77 -11.80 -4.10
CA ALA A 362 -13.21 -12.13 -2.75
C ALA A 362 -12.49 -11.28 -1.71
#